data_118060cc29da0434d8c795eebd93f382
#
_entry.id   118060cc29da0434d8c795eebd93f382
#
_cell.length_a   1.000
_cell.length_b   1.000
_cell.length_c   1.000
_cell.angle_alpha   90.00
_cell.angle_beta   90.00
_cell.angle_gamma   90.00
#
_symmetry.space_group_name_H-M   'P 1'
#
loop_
_entity.id
_entity.type
_entity.pdbx_description
1 polymer ?
#
loop_
_entity_poly.entity_id
_entity_poly.type
_entity_poly.pdbx_seq_one_letter_code
_entity_poly.pdbx_strand_id
1 'polypeptide(L)'
;VSSFVSAPPVTDDAAAAPCILRNVEQKFFTTGQLTPQEKGWRAADNEVLASAVGGGLTLAPGGEGHFTIVVVWDLPLVQFGSGRTWEKSYAAKYGADGQQARRIAIDALARRADWRRQLERWHQATLGEGADDALARRGAAINDLYYVVGGGTAWVAREHPRAGLEAPSLGADEHFSILEGSDTGYYFTTTLDLWPYAQPALEANWPRLSDLVLQDFLRSAPLAYDEPRFITGQGYFTVRKPANKLPHDLGSPAGDPWHRINEYGSTRDTNGWKDHNPEFILSLYLNRRSKGKTVTDQEWRTLLGVADFMIAQDTQKDGLPFHDAQGDSTWDALHFTGPSPYSGALTLGAWAAMAEWARQRGDDAQARRFGDRLALAQASFEKYFWNGRYYRAAANGDQAEWVLSDALFGVLMAETAGLRGLLPADHVTAHLRRVADRNWREFGKGEFGPALLAPPEGPIPTDRLQVGEVIVGSARSTAALMQRFGLREDGGAMADAVNRTLYQRSGLQFRTPAALGAGGTFRAPSNLRPLASWYSLWPERQ
;
A
#
# COMPACT_ATOMS: atom_id res chain seq x y z
N VAL A 1 -19.36 -27.36 27.79
CA VAL A 1 -19.96 -28.18 26.72
C VAL A 1 -20.35 -27.24 25.60
N SER A 2 -19.65 -27.29 24.48
CA SER A 2 -20.00 -26.54 23.27
C SER A 2 -20.96 -27.37 22.43
N SER A 3 -22.14 -26.86 22.15
CA SER A 3 -23.06 -27.44 21.18
C SER A 3 -23.01 -26.62 19.88
N PHE A 4 -22.83 -27.31 18.75
CA PHE A 4 -22.96 -26.71 17.43
C PHE A 4 -24.43 -26.72 17.03
N VAL A 5 -24.93 -25.57 16.60
CA VAL A 5 -26.25 -25.47 15.96
C VAL A 5 -26.04 -24.90 14.57
N SER A 6 -26.32 -25.66 13.52
CA SER A 6 -26.48 -25.11 12.18
C SER A 6 -27.93 -24.71 11.99
N ALA A 7 -28.17 -23.47 11.57
CA ALA A 7 -29.50 -23.04 11.14
C ALA A 7 -29.80 -23.61 9.73
N PRO A 8 -31.05 -23.91 9.40
CA PRO A 8 -31.41 -24.27 8.05
C PRO A 8 -31.08 -23.13 7.06
N PRO A 9 -30.90 -23.47 5.78
CA PRO A 9 -30.61 -22.47 4.76
C PRO A 9 -31.70 -21.39 4.72
N VAL A 10 -31.26 -20.14 4.57
CA VAL A 10 -32.14 -19.02 4.30
C VAL A 10 -32.40 -19.01 2.79
N THR A 11 -33.64 -19.31 2.39
CA THR A 11 -34.05 -19.23 0.98
C THR A 11 -34.46 -17.81 0.62
N ASP A 12 -34.31 -17.43 -0.67
CA ASP A 12 -34.83 -16.14 -1.20
C ASP A 12 -36.34 -15.98 -1.15
N ASP A 13 -37.06 -17.01 -0.65
CA ASP A 13 -38.47 -16.90 -0.35
C ASP A 13 -38.65 -16.06 0.93
N ALA A 14 -38.82 -14.76 0.72
CA ALA A 14 -38.84 -13.72 1.74
C ALA A 14 -39.89 -13.96 2.86
N ALA A 15 -40.79 -14.93 2.68
CA ALA A 15 -41.77 -15.35 3.68
C ALA A 15 -41.25 -16.45 4.63
N ALA A 16 -40.33 -17.30 4.21
CA ALA A 16 -39.84 -18.44 5.00
C ALA A 16 -38.53 -18.12 5.78
N ALA A 17 -37.61 -17.36 5.19
CA ALA A 17 -36.32 -17.03 5.78
C ALA A 17 -36.39 -16.26 7.12
N PRO A 18 -37.28 -15.26 7.33
CA PRO A 18 -37.41 -14.58 8.61
C PRO A 18 -37.96 -15.46 9.74
N CYS A 19 -38.76 -16.48 9.41
CA CYS A 19 -39.37 -17.37 10.42
C CYS A 19 -38.36 -18.33 11.06
N ILE A 20 -37.37 -18.82 10.30
CA ILE A 20 -36.38 -19.79 10.80
C ILE A 20 -35.39 -19.11 11.73
N LEU A 21 -34.83 -17.96 11.33
CA LEU A 21 -33.97 -17.13 12.20
C LEU A 21 -34.73 -16.69 13.45
N ARG A 22 -35.94 -16.19 13.33
CA ARG A 22 -36.78 -15.78 14.47
C ARG A 22 -37.08 -16.94 15.43
N ASN A 23 -37.28 -18.14 14.92
CA ASN A 23 -37.56 -19.30 15.80
C ASN A 23 -36.32 -19.72 16.61
N VAL A 24 -35.10 -19.66 16.00
CA VAL A 24 -33.84 -19.92 16.70
C VAL A 24 -33.56 -18.82 17.72
N GLU A 25 -33.72 -17.57 17.33
CA GLU A 25 -33.57 -16.41 18.21
C GLU A 25 -34.61 -16.43 19.34
N GLN A 26 -35.89 -16.62 19.04
CA GLN A 26 -36.95 -16.66 20.04
C GLN A 26 -36.75 -17.79 21.05
N LYS A 27 -36.32 -18.97 20.60
CA LYS A 27 -36.02 -20.09 21.49
C LYS A 27 -34.81 -19.78 22.37
N PHE A 28 -33.74 -19.21 21.80
CA PHE A 28 -32.57 -18.79 22.57
C PHE A 28 -32.92 -17.71 23.59
N PHE A 29 -33.68 -16.69 23.22
CA PHE A 29 -34.12 -15.63 24.14
C PHE A 29 -35.08 -16.15 25.23
N THR A 30 -35.85 -17.17 24.92
CA THR A 30 -36.81 -17.74 25.88
C THR A 30 -36.19 -18.75 26.84
N THR A 31 -35.25 -19.56 26.35
CA THR A 31 -34.70 -20.70 27.10
C THR A 31 -33.20 -20.57 27.43
N GLY A 32 -32.50 -19.62 26.84
CA GLY A 32 -31.05 -19.51 26.91
C GLY A 32 -30.30 -20.66 26.21
N GLN A 33 -31.02 -21.50 25.45
CA GLN A 33 -30.43 -22.70 24.84
C GLN A 33 -30.62 -22.75 23.34
N LEU A 34 -29.55 -23.17 22.64
CA LEU A 34 -29.60 -23.55 21.24
C LEU A 34 -29.91 -25.05 21.13
N THR A 35 -30.73 -25.43 20.18
CA THR A 35 -30.98 -26.86 19.90
C THR A 35 -29.85 -27.37 18.99
N PRO A 36 -29.04 -28.35 19.45
CA PRO A 36 -28.03 -28.96 18.61
C PRO A 36 -28.63 -29.59 17.35
N GLN A 37 -28.00 -29.39 16.22
CA GLN A 37 -28.34 -30.15 15.01
C GLN A 37 -27.14 -31.03 14.64
N GLU A 38 -27.38 -32.31 14.49
CA GLU A 38 -26.34 -33.31 14.23
C GLU A 38 -26.00 -33.47 12.75
N LYS A 39 -26.79 -32.91 11.83
CA LYS A 39 -26.57 -33.03 10.38
C LYS A 39 -26.03 -31.73 9.80
N GLY A 40 -24.93 -31.85 9.04
CA GLY A 40 -24.45 -30.77 8.19
C GLY A 40 -25.48 -30.42 7.12
N TRP A 41 -25.68 -29.13 6.90
CA TRP A 41 -26.53 -28.60 5.83
C TRP A 41 -25.66 -28.17 4.65
N ARG A 42 -26.17 -28.36 3.45
CA ARG A 42 -25.66 -27.73 2.24
C ARG A 42 -26.70 -26.72 1.78
N ALA A 43 -26.24 -25.50 1.49
CA ALA A 43 -27.06 -24.53 0.80
C ALA A 43 -27.33 -25.01 -0.63
N ALA A 44 -28.54 -24.86 -1.10
CA ALA A 44 -28.85 -24.90 -2.53
C ALA A 44 -28.44 -23.57 -3.20
N ASP A 45 -28.55 -23.50 -4.52
CA ASP A 45 -28.33 -22.25 -5.24
C ASP A 45 -29.28 -21.17 -4.71
N ASN A 46 -28.72 -19.99 -4.41
CA ASN A 46 -29.41 -18.83 -3.81
C ASN A 46 -29.83 -18.97 -2.34
N GLU A 47 -29.27 -19.94 -1.61
CA GLU A 47 -29.48 -20.09 -0.17
C GLU A 47 -28.27 -19.63 0.63
N VAL A 48 -28.49 -19.00 1.78
CA VAL A 48 -27.46 -18.59 2.73
C VAL A 48 -27.55 -19.47 3.98
N LEU A 49 -26.42 -20.08 4.35
CA LEU A 49 -26.30 -20.84 5.60
C LEU A 49 -25.95 -19.88 6.74
N ALA A 50 -26.67 -20.01 7.85
CA ALA A 50 -26.33 -19.38 9.11
C ALA A 50 -26.02 -20.47 10.15
N SER A 51 -25.07 -20.19 11.02
CA SER A 51 -24.68 -21.06 12.12
C SER A 51 -24.62 -20.28 13.42
N ALA A 52 -25.02 -20.92 14.50
CA ALA A 52 -24.88 -20.35 15.83
C ALA A 52 -24.15 -21.32 16.75
N VAL A 53 -23.27 -20.79 17.60
CA VAL A 53 -22.58 -21.52 18.65
C VAL A 53 -22.89 -20.83 19.98
N GLY A 54 -23.26 -21.60 20.98
CA GLY A 54 -23.56 -21.08 22.32
C GLY A 54 -22.77 -21.83 23.39
N GLY A 55 -22.45 -21.13 24.47
CA GLY A 55 -21.88 -21.70 25.69
C GLY A 55 -22.69 -21.22 26.90
N GLY A 56 -22.85 -22.06 27.92
CA GLY A 56 -23.49 -21.71 29.17
C GLY A 56 -22.53 -21.88 30.35
N LEU A 57 -22.60 -20.97 31.31
CA LEU A 57 -21.85 -21.03 32.58
C LEU A 57 -22.85 -20.90 33.73
N THR A 58 -22.70 -21.75 34.76
CA THR A 58 -23.39 -21.57 36.03
C THR A 58 -22.44 -20.86 36.98
N LEU A 59 -22.82 -19.68 37.45
CA LEU A 59 -21.97 -18.85 38.31
C LEU A 59 -22.58 -18.82 39.71
N ALA A 60 -21.71 -18.93 40.72
CA ALA A 60 -22.09 -18.64 42.10
C ALA A 60 -22.32 -17.11 42.26
N PRO A 61 -23.06 -16.67 43.30
CA PRO A 61 -23.19 -15.25 43.58
C PRO A 61 -21.84 -14.55 43.69
N GLY A 62 -21.61 -13.48 42.88
CA GLY A 62 -20.33 -12.77 42.81
C GLY A 62 -19.23 -13.49 42.01
N GLY A 63 -19.49 -14.66 41.43
CA GLY A 63 -18.56 -15.40 40.59
C GLY A 63 -18.45 -14.83 39.17
N GLU A 64 -17.26 -14.94 38.60
CA GLU A 64 -17.00 -14.59 37.18
C GLU A 64 -16.62 -15.85 36.39
N GLY A 65 -16.94 -15.87 35.12
CA GLY A 65 -16.59 -16.97 34.23
C GLY A 65 -16.40 -16.49 32.79
N HIS A 66 -15.49 -17.16 32.07
CA HIS A 66 -15.18 -16.84 30.69
C HIS A 66 -15.26 -18.07 29.80
N PHE A 67 -15.78 -17.91 28.59
CA PHE A 67 -15.64 -18.90 27.53
C PHE A 67 -15.08 -18.27 26.27
N THR A 68 -14.40 -19.09 25.48
CA THR A 68 -13.77 -18.65 24.24
C THR A 68 -14.48 -19.31 23.06
N ILE A 69 -14.88 -18.50 22.08
CA ILE A 69 -15.39 -18.96 20.79
C ILE A 69 -14.30 -18.75 19.74
N VAL A 70 -14.07 -19.75 18.90
CA VAL A 70 -13.15 -19.68 17.76
C VAL A 70 -13.97 -19.83 16.49
N VAL A 71 -13.78 -18.88 15.57
CA VAL A 71 -14.32 -18.91 14.23
C VAL A 71 -13.19 -19.25 13.26
N VAL A 72 -13.40 -20.21 12.39
CA VAL A 72 -12.39 -20.67 11.41
C VAL A 72 -12.99 -20.71 10.02
N TRP A 73 -12.30 -20.11 9.07
CA TRP A 73 -12.52 -20.28 7.64
C TRP A 73 -11.38 -21.12 7.07
N ASP A 74 -11.65 -22.36 6.69
CA ASP A 74 -10.68 -23.23 6.03
C ASP A 74 -10.93 -23.24 4.52
N LEU A 75 -10.31 -22.27 3.85
CA LEU A 75 -10.38 -22.03 2.42
C LEU A 75 -8.94 -22.05 1.85
N PRO A 76 -8.30 -23.23 1.77
CA PRO A 76 -6.86 -23.33 1.50
C PRO A 76 -6.48 -22.97 0.06
N LEU A 77 -7.44 -22.93 -0.85
CA LEU A 77 -7.20 -22.62 -2.25
C LEU A 77 -7.76 -21.25 -2.62
N VAL A 78 -7.08 -20.58 -3.53
CA VAL A 78 -7.57 -19.40 -4.24
C VAL A 78 -7.42 -19.62 -5.73
N GLN A 79 -8.45 -19.29 -6.51
CA GLN A 79 -8.47 -19.39 -7.96
C GLN A 79 -8.56 -17.99 -8.57
N PHE A 80 -7.77 -17.76 -9.60
CA PHE A 80 -7.75 -16.52 -10.35
C PHE A 80 -8.22 -16.72 -11.80
N GLY A 81 -8.40 -15.67 -12.53
CA GLY A 81 -8.86 -15.43 -13.89
C GLY A 81 -8.97 -16.64 -14.83
N SER A 82 -7.87 -17.16 -15.34
CA SER A 82 -7.86 -18.31 -16.25
C SER A 82 -8.17 -19.68 -15.58
N GLY A 83 -8.41 -19.66 -14.28
CA GLY A 83 -8.61 -20.87 -13.49
C GLY A 83 -7.32 -21.37 -12.84
N ARG A 84 -6.27 -20.57 -12.85
CA ARG A 84 -5.03 -20.81 -12.12
C ARG A 84 -5.31 -20.88 -10.62
N THR A 85 -4.88 -21.95 -9.97
CA THR A 85 -5.20 -22.22 -8.55
C THR A 85 -3.94 -22.22 -7.71
N TRP A 86 -3.97 -21.54 -6.59
CA TRP A 86 -2.86 -21.45 -5.66
C TRP A 86 -3.25 -21.95 -4.27
N GLU A 87 -2.32 -22.59 -3.57
CA GLU A 87 -2.45 -22.89 -2.15
C GLU A 87 -2.10 -21.66 -1.32
N LYS A 88 -3.00 -21.28 -0.41
CA LYS A 88 -2.68 -20.25 0.60
C LYS A 88 -1.59 -20.75 1.55
N SER A 89 -0.77 -19.83 2.07
CA SER A 89 0.42 -20.16 2.85
C SER A 89 0.14 -21.05 4.06
N TYR A 90 -1.02 -20.92 4.72
CA TYR A 90 -1.36 -21.75 5.88
C TYR A 90 -1.62 -23.23 5.51
N ALA A 91 -1.94 -23.52 4.27
CA ALA A 91 -2.14 -24.89 3.79
C ALA A 91 -0.86 -25.74 3.90
N ALA A 92 0.32 -25.12 3.85
CA ALA A 92 1.59 -25.80 4.10
C ALA A 92 1.64 -26.47 5.49
N LYS A 93 0.94 -25.93 6.48
CA LYS A 93 0.86 -26.48 7.85
C LYS A 93 -0.32 -27.43 8.04
N TYR A 94 -1.47 -27.12 7.47
CA TYR A 94 -2.71 -27.82 7.79
C TYR A 94 -3.20 -28.77 6.69
N GLY A 95 -2.76 -28.59 5.44
CA GLY A 95 -3.23 -29.30 4.26
C GLY A 95 -4.17 -28.44 3.41
N ALA A 96 -4.37 -28.87 2.16
CA ALA A 96 -5.11 -28.12 1.14
C ALA A 96 -6.49 -28.73 0.80
N ASP A 97 -7.00 -29.64 1.64
CA ASP A 97 -8.26 -30.37 1.41
C ASP A 97 -9.53 -29.62 1.89
N GLY A 98 -9.37 -28.49 2.62
CA GLY A 98 -10.48 -27.73 3.18
C GLY A 98 -11.24 -28.45 4.28
N GLN A 99 -10.65 -29.45 4.95
CA GLN A 99 -11.24 -30.24 6.02
C GLN A 99 -10.53 -30.05 7.36
N GLN A 100 -9.74 -28.99 7.50
CA GLN A 100 -8.87 -28.79 8.64
C GLN A 100 -9.41 -27.78 9.68
N ALA A 101 -10.60 -27.22 9.49
CA ALA A 101 -11.16 -26.20 10.36
C ALA A 101 -11.12 -26.58 11.85
N ARG A 102 -11.45 -27.84 12.20
CA ARG A 102 -11.40 -28.33 13.58
C ARG A 102 -9.97 -28.33 14.14
N ARG A 103 -8.99 -28.78 13.34
CA ARG A 103 -7.58 -28.82 13.74
C ARG A 103 -7.02 -27.41 13.95
N ILE A 104 -7.38 -26.48 13.06
CA ILE A 104 -7.03 -25.06 13.16
C ILE A 104 -7.63 -24.46 14.43
N ALA A 105 -8.90 -24.75 14.75
CA ALA A 105 -9.55 -24.25 15.95
C ALA A 105 -8.88 -24.77 17.23
N ILE A 106 -8.51 -26.04 17.30
CA ILE A 106 -7.79 -26.64 18.44
C ILE A 106 -6.44 -25.98 18.64
N ASP A 107 -5.66 -25.80 17.56
CA ASP A 107 -4.35 -25.14 17.60
C ASP A 107 -4.48 -23.67 18.06
N ALA A 108 -5.47 -22.96 17.55
CA ALA A 108 -5.75 -21.58 17.95
C ALA A 108 -6.11 -21.47 19.45
N LEU A 109 -6.96 -22.36 19.97
CA LEU A 109 -7.32 -22.41 21.40
C LEU A 109 -6.09 -22.70 22.26
N ALA A 110 -5.23 -23.63 21.85
CA ALA A 110 -4.01 -23.95 22.58
C ALA A 110 -3.03 -22.77 22.65
N ARG A 111 -2.97 -21.96 21.58
CA ARG A 111 -2.01 -20.84 21.44
C ARG A 111 -2.57 -19.48 21.83
N ARG A 112 -3.87 -19.37 22.14
CA ARG A 112 -4.54 -18.07 22.36
C ARG A 112 -3.88 -17.19 23.41
N ALA A 113 -3.37 -17.78 24.51
CA ALA A 113 -2.73 -17.04 25.57
C ALA A 113 -1.37 -16.46 25.14
N ASP A 114 -0.62 -17.19 24.32
CA ASP A 114 0.64 -16.72 23.75
C ASP A 114 0.41 -15.61 22.74
N TRP A 115 -0.56 -15.77 21.85
CA TRP A 115 -0.94 -14.74 20.87
C TRP A 115 -1.39 -13.46 21.57
N ARG A 116 -2.22 -13.58 22.62
CA ARG A 116 -2.65 -12.43 23.41
C ARG A 116 -1.46 -11.69 24.01
N ARG A 117 -0.53 -12.41 24.67
CA ARG A 117 0.68 -11.79 25.24
C ARG A 117 1.57 -11.14 24.18
N GLN A 118 1.69 -11.74 22.99
CA GLN A 118 2.43 -11.16 21.88
C GLN A 118 1.79 -9.87 21.38
N LEU A 119 0.47 -9.88 21.21
CA LEU A 119 -0.30 -8.72 20.77
C LEU A 119 -0.25 -7.58 21.80
N GLU A 120 -0.40 -7.88 23.08
CA GLU A 120 -0.31 -6.90 24.17
C GLU A 120 1.08 -6.24 24.19
N ARG A 121 2.16 -7.03 24.07
CA ARG A 121 3.53 -6.50 23.98
C ARG A 121 3.74 -5.63 22.74
N TRP A 122 3.22 -6.06 21.60
CA TRP A 122 3.30 -5.30 20.36
C TRP A 122 2.50 -3.99 20.45
N HIS A 123 1.29 -4.00 20.99
CA HIS A 123 0.51 -2.79 21.26
C HIS A 123 1.28 -1.84 22.18
N GLN A 124 1.80 -2.34 23.29
CA GLN A 124 2.55 -1.52 24.24
C GLN A 124 3.80 -0.91 23.60
N ALA A 125 4.54 -1.68 22.80
CA ALA A 125 5.73 -1.20 22.09
C ALA A 125 5.38 -0.16 21.01
N THR A 126 4.25 -0.34 20.30
CA THR A 126 3.86 0.54 19.19
C THR A 126 3.13 1.79 19.69
N LEU A 127 2.20 1.66 20.63
CA LEU A 127 1.49 2.79 21.20
C LEU A 127 2.37 3.58 22.17
N GLY A 128 3.22 2.89 22.96
CA GLY A 128 4.11 3.52 23.92
C GLY A 128 3.37 4.35 24.98
N GLU A 129 4.14 5.13 25.71
CA GLU A 129 3.64 6.18 26.61
C GLU A 129 3.71 7.53 25.89
N GLY A 130 2.81 8.44 26.16
CA GLY A 130 2.87 9.77 25.58
C GLY A 130 1.57 10.57 25.72
N ALA A 131 1.60 11.82 25.24
CA ALA A 131 0.43 12.70 25.20
C ALA A 131 -0.67 12.12 24.29
N ASP A 132 -1.92 12.45 24.59
CA ASP A 132 -3.12 11.94 23.90
C ASP A 132 -3.04 12.05 22.38
N ASP A 133 -2.54 13.18 21.84
CA ASP A 133 -2.42 13.40 20.40
C ASP A 133 -1.41 12.45 19.74
N ALA A 134 -0.27 12.18 20.39
CA ALA A 134 0.71 11.23 19.88
C ALA A 134 0.16 9.79 19.93
N LEU A 135 -0.59 9.45 20.97
CA LEU A 135 -1.28 8.17 21.09
C LEU A 135 -2.34 8.01 20.00
N ALA A 136 -3.13 9.06 19.72
CA ALA A 136 -4.13 9.04 18.67
C ALA A 136 -3.50 8.81 17.27
N ARG A 137 -2.36 9.45 16.97
CA ARG A 137 -1.62 9.23 15.70
C ARG A 137 -1.08 7.81 15.57
N ARG A 138 -0.53 7.25 16.65
CA ARG A 138 -0.08 5.84 16.66
C ARG A 138 -1.25 4.88 16.54
N GLY A 139 -2.37 5.17 17.20
CA GLY A 139 -3.63 4.42 17.04
C GLY A 139 -4.16 4.43 15.62
N ALA A 140 -4.07 5.58 14.92
CA ALA A 140 -4.43 5.69 13.51
C ALA A 140 -3.55 4.81 12.61
N ALA A 141 -2.24 4.76 12.86
CA ALA A 141 -1.32 3.89 12.12
C ALA A 141 -1.62 2.41 12.35
N ILE A 142 -1.97 2.01 13.57
CA ILE A 142 -2.43 0.64 13.87
C ILE A 142 -3.75 0.35 13.17
N ASN A 143 -4.70 1.31 13.18
CA ASN A 143 -5.98 1.12 12.48
C ASN A 143 -5.77 0.81 11.00
N ASP A 144 -4.85 1.49 10.32
CA ASP A 144 -4.63 1.28 8.88
C ASP A 144 -4.10 -0.11 8.53
N LEU A 145 -3.51 -0.85 9.49
CA LEU A 145 -3.08 -2.24 9.28
C LEU A 145 -4.24 -3.19 8.95
N TYR A 146 -5.49 -2.78 9.17
CA TYR A 146 -6.65 -3.57 8.73
C TYR A 146 -6.54 -3.93 7.26
N TYR A 147 -5.94 -3.04 6.45
CA TYR A 147 -5.82 -3.23 5.02
C TYR A 147 -4.95 -4.43 4.65
N VAL A 148 -3.91 -4.73 5.45
CA VAL A 148 -3.04 -5.89 5.23
C VAL A 148 -3.74 -7.21 5.56
N VAL A 149 -4.72 -7.21 6.46
CA VAL A 149 -5.46 -8.40 6.89
C VAL A 149 -6.87 -8.48 6.30
N GLY A 150 -7.29 -7.43 5.60
CA GLY A 150 -8.58 -7.39 4.90
C GLY A 150 -8.60 -8.27 3.65
N GLY A 151 -9.75 -8.36 2.99
CA GLY A 151 -9.99 -9.25 1.85
C GLY A 151 -9.18 -8.96 0.57
N GLY A 152 -8.33 -7.93 0.57
CA GLY A 152 -7.53 -7.52 -0.58
C GLY A 152 -6.13 -8.17 -0.67
N THR A 153 -5.80 -9.13 0.20
CA THR A 153 -4.48 -9.77 0.23
C THR A 153 -4.53 -11.24 -0.17
N ALA A 154 -3.46 -11.69 -0.82
CA ALA A 154 -3.24 -13.10 -1.09
C ALA A 154 -1.79 -13.47 -0.73
N TRP A 155 -1.64 -14.34 0.27
CA TRP A 155 -0.37 -14.96 0.61
C TRP A 155 -0.45 -16.44 0.25
N VAL A 156 0.25 -16.85 -0.80
CA VAL A 156 0.22 -18.18 -1.39
C VAL A 156 1.56 -18.89 -1.25
N ALA A 157 1.54 -20.20 -1.11
CA ALA A 157 2.74 -21.02 -0.94
C ALA A 157 3.22 -21.62 -2.25
N ARG A 158 2.28 -22.02 -3.11
CA ARG A 158 2.58 -22.65 -4.42
C ARG A 158 1.37 -22.68 -5.32
N GLU A 159 1.63 -22.75 -6.63
CA GLU A 159 0.61 -23.03 -7.64
C GLU A 159 0.28 -24.53 -7.69
N HIS A 160 -1.00 -24.83 -7.91
CA HIS A 160 -1.42 -26.17 -8.37
C HIS A 160 -1.29 -26.25 -9.88
N PRO A 161 -0.37 -27.09 -10.42
CA PRO A 161 -0.23 -27.23 -11.87
C PRO A 161 -1.55 -27.68 -12.51
N ARG A 162 -1.92 -27.04 -13.60
CA ARG A 162 -3.07 -27.41 -14.41
C ARG A 162 -2.64 -27.68 -15.84
N ALA A 163 -3.11 -28.79 -16.40
CA ALA A 163 -2.82 -29.13 -17.80
C ALA A 163 -3.29 -28.02 -18.75
N GLY A 164 -2.44 -27.62 -19.68
CA GLY A 164 -2.72 -26.56 -20.66
C GLY A 164 -2.42 -25.14 -20.21
N LEU A 165 -1.98 -24.93 -18.97
CA LEU A 165 -1.45 -23.64 -18.53
C LEU A 165 0.07 -23.66 -18.45
N GLU A 166 0.71 -22.62 -18.97
CA GLU A 166 2.14 -22.39 -18.79
C GLU A 166 2.45 -22.06 -17.32
N ALA A 167 3.71 -22.26 -16.90
CA ALA A 167 4.14 -21.84 -15.57
C ALA A 167 3.96 -20.31 -15.39
N PRO A 168 3.67 -19.84 -14.16
CA PRO A 168 3.61 -18.41 -13.90
C PRO A 168 4.92 -17.71 -14.23
N SER A 169 4.86 -16.51 -14.80
CA SER A 169 6.05 -15.78 -15.24
C SER A 169 7.00 -15.43 -14.09
N LEU A 170 6.48 -15.24 -12.88
CA LEU A 170 7.28 -14.95 -11.68
C LEU A 170 7.62 -16.22 -10.87
N GLY A 171 7.24 -17.41 -11.33
CA GLY A 171 7.47 -18.69 -10.66
C GLY A 171 6.22 -19.24 -9.99
N ALA A 172 6.28 -20.50 -9.57
CA ALA A 172 5.16 -21.23 -8.97
C ALA A 172 5.30 -21.43 -7.45
N ASP A 173 6.24 -20.75 -6.83
CA ASP A 173 6.57 -20.81 -5.40
C ASP A 173 5.80 -19.75 -4.59
N GLU A 174 6.32 -19.38 -3.44
CA GLU A 174 5.66 -18.47 -2.49
C GLU A 174 5.58 -17.03 -3.01
N HIS A 175 4.38 -16.44 -2.95
CA HIS A 175 4.11 -15.04 -3.30
C HIS A 175 3.23 -14.35 -2.25
N PHE A 176 3.31 -13.04 -2.21
CA PHE A 176 2.38 -12.19 -1.48
C PHE A 176 1.93 -11.03 -2.35
N SER A 177 0.64 -10.76 -2.34
CA SER A 177 0.08 -9.57 -2.99
C SER A 177 -0.94 -8.87 -2.11
N ILE A 178 -1.11 -7.59 -2.38
CA ILE A 178 -2.10 -6.72 -1.75
C ILE A 178 -2.72 -5.86 -2.83
N LEU A 179 -4.05 -5.77 -2.86
CA LEU A 179 -4.74 -4.96 -3.86
C LEU A 179 -4.48 -3.48 -3.62
N GLU A 180 -4.50 -2.69 -4.68
CA GLU A 180 -4.47 -1.23 -4.61
C GLU A 180 -5.66 -0.70 -3.83
N GLY A 181 -6.87 -1.18 -4.18
CA GLY A 181 -8.13 -0.90 -3.49
C GLY A 181 -9.05 -2.11 -3.59
N SER A 182 -9.72 -2.47 -2.49
CA SER A 182 -10.51 -3.71 -2.41
C SER A 182 -11.98 -3.55 -2.75
N ASP A 183 -12.52 -2.33 -2.80
CA ASP A 183 -13.96 -2.08 -2.92
C ASP A 183 -14.37 -1.07 -4.02
N THR A 184 -13.45 -0.65 -4.90
CA THR A 184 -13.72 0.43 -5.86
C THR A 184 -13.29 0.18 -7.30
N GLY A 185 -13.03 -1.06 -7.68
CA GLY A 185 -12.60 -1.36 -9.06
C GLY A 185 -11.09 -1.21 -9.31
N TYR A 186 -10.30 -0.81 -8.32
CA TYR A 186 -8.84 -0.76 -8.39
C TYR A 186 -8.24 -2.12 -7.99
N TYR A 187 -8.55 -3.17 -8.77
CA TYR A 187 -8.21 -4.56 -8.46
C TYR A 187 -6.80 -4.96 -8.95
N PHE A 188 -5.86 -4.01 -8.99
CA PHE A 188 -4.48 -4.33 -9.33
C PHE A 188 -3.74 -4.86 -8.11
N THR A 189 -3.00 -5.94 -8.31
CA THR A 189 -2.24 -6.57 -7.21
C THR A 189 -0.88 -5.90 -7.08
N THR A 190 -0.59 -5.41 -5.89
CA THR A 190 0.70 -4.81 -5.53
C THR A 190 1.11 -3.71 -6.53
N THR A 191 0.29 -2.66 -6.58
CA THR A 191 0.56 -1.48 -7.41
C THR A 191 1.84 -0.79 -6.94
N LEU A 192 2.82 -0.64 -7.84
CA LEU A 192 4.18 -0.24 -7.47
C LEU A 192 4.26 1.21 -6.96
N ASP A 193 3.54 2.13 -7.57
CA ASP A 193 3.53 3.55 -7.16
C ASP A 193 2.78 3.80 -5.82
N LEU A 194 2.04 2.80 -5.31
CA LEU A 194 1.45 2.83 -3.98
C LEU A 194 2.29 2.04 -2.96
N TRP A 195 3.08 1.08 -3.42
CA TRP A 195 3.87 0.22 -2.55
C TRP A 195 4.82 1.00 -1.61
N PRO A 196 5.56 2.02 -2.07
CA PRO A 196 6.47 2.77 -1.21
C PRO A 196 5.76 3.43 -0.02
N TYR A 197 4.50 3.87 -0.19
CA TYR A 197 3.71 4.43 0.92
C TYR A 197 3.37 3.37 1.97
N ALA A 198 3.13 2.14 1.58
CA ALA A 198 2.78 1.04 2.48
C ALA A 198 3.98 0.30 3.06
N GLN A 199 5.12 0.35 2.40
CA GLN A 199 6.29 -0.45 2.73
C GLN A 199 6.74 -0.33 4.20
N PRO A 200 6.83 0.86 4.83
CA PRO A 200 7.24 0.96 6.23
C PRO A 200 6.36 0.14 7.19
N ALA A 201 5.05 0.06 6.93
CA ALA A 201 4.14 -0.75 7.71
C ALA A 201 4.47 -2.26 7.59
N LEU A 202 4.76 -2.73 6.37
CA LEU A 202 5.10 -4.14 6.12
C LEU A 202 6.50 -4.46 6.67
N GLU A 203 7.48 -3.60 6.47
CA GLU A 203 8.83 -3.79 7.02
C GLU A 203 8.85 -3.86 8.55
N ALA A 204 8.02 -3.05 9.21
CA ALA A 204 7.94 -3.03 10.66
C ALA A 204 7.24 -4.25 11.26
N ASN A 205 6.19 -4.75 10.59
CA ASN A 205 5.29 -5.75 11.17
C ASN A 205 5.39 -7.13 10.49
N TRP A 206 5.62 -7.17 9.19
CA TRP A 206 5.67 -8.39 8.37
C TRP A 206 6.80 -8.35 7.34
N PRO A 207 8.08 -8.26 7.77
CA PRO A 207 9.21 -8.06 6.85
C PRO A 207 9.36 -9.17 5.80
N ARG A 208 8.84 -10.39 6.07
CA ARG A 208 8.78 -11.46 5.07
C ARG A 208 7.86 -11.13 3.91
N LEU A 209 6.70 -10.52 4.19
CA LEU A 209 5.75 -10.17 3.12
C LEU A 209 6.31 -9.07 2.22
N SER A 210 7.02 -8.11 2.80
CA SER A 210 7.76 -7.10 2.02
C SER A 210 8.84 -7.73 1.14
N ASP A 211 9.59 -8.73 1.66
CA ASP A 211 10.57 -9.46 0.85
C ASP A 211 9.94 -10.13 -0.38
N LEU A 212 8.81 -10.80 -0.21
CA LEU A 212 8.12 -11.49 -1.31
C LEU A 212 7.73 -10.53 -2.42
N VAL A 213 7.13 -9.39 -2.07
CA VAL A 213 6.75 -8.34 -3.03
C VAL A 213 7.96 -7.83 -3.80
N LEU A 214 9.03 -7.44 -3.08
CA LEU A 214 10.23 -6.90 -3.74
C LEU A 214 10.97 -7.94 -4.59
N GLN A 215 10.92 -9.20 -4.19
CA GLN A 215 11.44 -10.32 -5.00
C GLN A 215 10.66 -10.48 -6.31
N ASP A 216 9.33 -10.37 -6.26
CA ASP A 216 8.50 -10.46 -7.46
C ASP A 216 8.75 -9.30 -8.41
N PHE A 217 8.88 -8.07 -7.91
CA PHE A 217 9.30 -6.94 -8.73
C PHE A 217 10.71 -7.14 -9.31
N LEU A 218 11.64 -7.65 -8.52
CA LEU A 218 13.00 -7.95 -9.00
C LEU A 218 12.99 -8.99 -10.13
N ARG A 219 12.21 -10.07 -9.97
CA ARG A 219 12.02 -11.11 -11.01
C ARG A 219 11.36 -10.53 -12.27
N SER A 220 10.43 -9.60 -12.09
CA SER A 220 9.70 -8.97 -13.21
C SER A 220 10.57 -8.02 -14.04
N ALA A 221 11.61 -7.43 -13.47
CA ALA A 221 12.39 -6.38 -14.12
C ALA A 221 12.96 -6.80 -15.49
N PRO A 222 13.69 -7.94 -15.64
CA PRO A 222 14.26 -8.33 -16.92
C PRO A 222 13.24 -8.88 -17.93
N LEU A 223 12.00 -9.18 -17.50
CA LEU A 223 10.99 -9.75 -18.40
C LEU A 223 10.51 -8.70 -19.40
N ALA A 224 10.30 -9.14 -20.64
CA ALA A 224 9.64 -8.37 -21.69
C ALA A 224 8.36 -9.10 -22.11
N TYR A 225 7.33 -8.35 -22.40
CA TYR A 225 6.07 -8.83 -22.96
C TYR A 225 5.77 -7.99 -24.20
N ASP A 226 6.06 -8.58 -25.38
CA ASP A 226 5.90 -7.91 -26.67
C ASP A 226 4.44 -7.92 -27.18
N GLU A 227 3.54 -8.52 -26.39
CA GLU A 227 2.11 -8.53 -26.66
C GLU A 227 1.60 -7.08 -26.88
N PRO A 228 1.05 -6.77 -28.08
CA PRO A 228 0.56 -5.43 -28.38
C PRO A 228 -0.68 -5.12 -27.53
N ARG A 229 -0.70 -3.92 -26.96
CA ARG A 229 -1.81 -3.40 -26.16
C ARG A 229 -2.25 -2.03 -26.68
N PHE A 230 -3.55 -1.86 -26.94
CA PHE A 230 -4.11 -0.58 -27.30
C PHE A 230 -4.41 0.27 -26.06
N ILE A 231 -3.86 1.46 -26.00
CA ILE A 231 -4.09 2.42 -24.93
C ILE A 231 -5.26 3.33 -25.32
N THR A 232 -6.45 3.04 -24.81
CA THR A 232 -7.69 3.71 -25.21
C THR A 232 -7.70 5.20 -24.87
N GLY A 233 -7.11 5.58 -23.73
CA GLY A 233 -7.04 6.98 -23.31
C GLY A 233 -6.02 7.82 -24.07
N GLN A 234 -5.14 7.20 -24.87
CA GLN A 234 -4.07 7.86 -25.62
C GLN A 234 -4.11 7.57 -27.12
N GLY A 235 -4.86 6.55 -27.54
CA GLY A 235 -5.15 6.28 -28.95
C GLY A 235 -4.03 5.61 -29.75
N TYR A 236 -3.09 4.90 -29.09
CA TYR A 236 -2.00 4.19 -29.78
C TYR A 236 -1.76 2.77 -29.24
N PHE A 237 -1.01 1.98 -29.99
CA PHE A 237 -0.54 0.66 -29.55
C PHE A 237 0.85 0.75 -28.93
N THR A 238 1.06 -0.01 -27.84
CA THR A 238 2.36 -0.21 -27.22
C THR A 238 2.55 -1.69 -26.85
N VAL A 239 3.75 -2.10 -26.46
CA VAL A 239 3.98 -3.41 -25.88
C VAL A 239 3.45 -3.42 -24.43
N ARG A 240 3.07 -4.60 -23.92
CA ARG A 240 2.61 -4.71 -22.55
C ARG A 240 3.68 -4.24 -21.55
N LYS A 241 4.93 -4.67 -21.70
CA LYS A 241 6.04 -4.29 -20.81
C LYS A 241 7.38 -4.45 -21.52
N PRO A 242 8.21 -3.42 -21.63
CA PRO A 242 9.59 -3.56 -22.07
C PRO A 242 10.48 -4.13 -20.96
N ALA A 243 11.59 -4.78 -21.34
CA ALA A 243 12.61 -5.24 -20.40
C ALA A 243 13.17 -4.06 -19.57
N ASN A 244 13.53 -4.33 -18.32
CA ASN A 244 14.10 -3.38 -17.36
C ASN A 244 13.20 -2.21 -16.93
N LYS A 245 11.99 -2.11 -17.45
CA LYS A 245 10.92 -1.27 -16.89
C LYS A 245 10.18 -2.06 -15.81
N LEU A 246 10.06 -1.51 -14.62
CA LEU A 246 9.22 -2.11 -13.58
C LEU A 246 7.75 -1.98 -13.98
N PRO A 247 6.94 -3.03 -13.81
CA PRO A 247 5.51 -2.96 -14.09
C PRO A 247 4.80 -2.05 -13.09
N HIS A 248 3.67 -1.50 -13.48
CA HIS A 248 2.78 -0.80 -12.56
C HIS A 248 2.25 -1.73 -11.46
N ASP A 249 1.89 -2.95 -11.83
CA ASP A 249 1.29 -3.95 -10.94
C ASP A 249 1.79 -5.36 -11.25
N LEU A 250 1.60 -6.27 -10.30
CA LEU A 250 1.91 -7.69 -10.45
C LEU A 250 0.71 -8.50 -10.97
N GLY A 251 -0.21 -7.84 -11.69
CA GLY A 251 -1.39 -8.40 -12.31
C GLY A 251 -2.68 -8.03 -11.59
N SER A 252 -3.73 -8.77 -11.87
CA SER A 252 -5.03 -8.61 -11.24
C SER A 252 -5.67 -9.96 -10.94
N PRO A 253 -6.64 -10.06 -10.02
CA PRO A 253 -7.37 -11.31 -9.79
C PRO A 253 -8.09 -11.83 -11.03
N ALA A 254 -8.49 -10.96 -11.95
CA ALA A 254 -9.13 -11.33 -13.21
C ALA A 254 -8.13 -11.77 -14.29
N GLY A 255 -6.87 -11.32 -14.20
CA GLY A 255 -5.83 -11.53 -15.19
C GLY A 255 -4.70 -12.47 -14.78
N ASP A 256 -4.86 -13.27 -13.75
CA ASP A 256 -3.83 -14.15 -13.19
C ASP A 256 -2.61 -13.40 -12.63
N PRO A 257 -2.63 -13.01 -11.35
CA PRO A 257 -1.48 -12.43 -10.66
C PRO A 257 -0.22 -13.28 -10.82
N TRP A 258 0.95 -12.63 -10.85
CA TRP A 258 2.28 -13.23 -11.02
C TRP A 258 2.53 -13.92 -12.36
N HIS A 259 1.52 -14.01 -13.23
CA HIS A 259 1.64 -14.46 -14.61
C HIS A 259 1.44 -13.31 -15.60
N ARG A 260 0.31 -12.64 -15.55
CA ARG A 260 0.02 -11.45 -16.39
C ARG A 260 0.23 -10.20 -15.57
N ILE A 261 1.42 -9.64 -15.63
CA ILE A 261 1.80 -8.41 -14.93
C ILE A 261 1.58 -7.18 -15.81
N ASN A 262 1.57 -5.98 -15.17
CA ASN A 262 1.33 -4.70 -15.84
C ASN A 262 -0.05 -4.64 -16.49
N GLU A 263 -1.07 -5.00 -15.73
CA GLU A 263 -2.47 -5.04 -16.21
C GLU A 263 -3.10 -3.65 -16.36
N TYR A 264 -2.72 -2.67 -15.51
CA TYR A 264 -3.12 -1.29 -15.71
C TYR A 264 -2.50 -0.76 -17.00
N GLY A 265 -3.31 -0.28 -17.92
CA GLY A 265 -2.78 0.16 -19.20
C GLY A 265 -3.80 0.32 -20.31
N SER A 266 -5.09 0.22 -19.97
CA SER A 266 -6.12 0.54 -20.97
C SER A 266 -6.29 2.04 -21.17
N THR A 267 -6.06 2.86 -20.16
CA THR A 267 -6.21 4.33 -20.19
C THR A 267 -4.89 5.06 -20.32
N ARG A 268 -3.83 4.58 -19.71
CA ARG A 268 -2.48 5.17 -19.72
C ARG A 268 -1.42 4.12 -20.04
N ASP A 269 -0.40 4.51 -20.77
CA ASP A 269 0.78 3.67 -20.98
C ASP A 269 1.74 3.79 -19.79
N THR A 270 1.63 2.84 -18.86
CA THR A 270 2.48 2.80 -17.67
C THR A 270 3.95 2.50 -17.98
N ASN A 271 4.30 2.08 -19.20
CA ASN A 271 5.68 1.96 -19.63
C ASN A 271 6.39 3.32 -19.69
N GLY A 272 5.63 4.39 -19.94
CA GLY A 272 6.11 5.76 -19.93
C GLY A 272 6.32 6.36 -18.53
N TRP A 273 5.76 5.76 -17.48
CA TRP A 273 5.81 6.34 -16.13
C TRP A 273 7.22 6.42 -15.57
N LYS A 274 7.52 7.55 -14.95
CA LYS A 274 8.89 7.95 -14.56
C LYS A 274 9.25 7.61 -13.10
N ASP A 275 8.26 7.24 -12.30
CA ASP A 275 8.40 6.96 -10.87
C ASP A 275 8.69 5.49 -10.53
N HIS A 276 8.19 4.52 -11.29
CA HIS A 276 8.27 3.09 -10.93
C HIS A 276 9.70 2.58 -10.69
N ASN A 277 10.62 2.85 -11.62
CA ASN A 277 11.99 2.35 -11.51
C ASN A 277 12.72 2.93 -10.29
N PRO A 278 12.71 4.26 -10.04
CA PRO A 278 13.33 4.82 -8.84
C PRO A 278 12.63 4.43 -7.55
N GLU A 279 11.31 4.28 -7.54
CA GLU A 279 10.56 3.77 -6.38
C GLU A 279 10.97 2.36 -6.00
N PHE A 280 11.13 1.48 -6.98
CA PHE A 280 11.61 0.12 -6.74
C PHE A 280 13.02 0.11 -6.16
N ILE A 281 13.96 0.88 -6.75
CA ILE A 281 15.35 0.97 -6.26
C ILE A 281 15.36 1.42 -4.80
N LEU A 282 14.63 2.49 -4.46
CA LEU A 282 14.54 3.01 -3.09
C LEU A 282 13.87 2.02 -2.14
N SER A 283 12.80 1.37 -2.58
CA SER A 283 12.10 0.34 -1.79
C SER A 283 13.01 -0.84 -1.48
N LEU A 284 13.74 -1.34 -2.48
CA LEU A 284 14.70 -2.43 -2.27
C LEU A 284 15.86 -1.98 -1.38
N TYR A 285 16.33 -0.74 -1.52
CA TYR A 285 17.39 -0.20 -0.67
C TYR A 285 16.95 -0.12 0.80
N LEU A 286 15.76 0.41 1.09
CA LEU A 286 15.18 0.45 2.42
C LEU A 286 15.09 -0.96 3.03
N ASN A 287 14.57 -1.92 2.28
CA ASN A 287 14.43 -3.31 2.71
C ASN A 287 15.78 -3.96 3.03
N ARG A 288 16.78 -3.82 2.17
CA ARG A 288 18.10 -4.41 2.40
C ARG A 288 18.80 -3.77 3.59
N ARG A 289 18.74 -2.44 3.69
CA ARG A 289 19.32 -1.69 4.80
C ARG A 289 18.67 -1.99 6.13
N SER A 290 17.34 -2.07 6.21
CA SER A 290 16.61 -2.39 7.45
C SER A 290 17.05 -3.73 8.05
N LYS A 291 17.51 -4.65 7.21
CA LYS A 291 17.98 -5.99 7.57
C LYS A 291 19.51 -6.11 7.68
N GLY A 292 20.23 -5.02 7.51
CA GLY A 292 21.71 -5.05 7.49
C GLY A 292 22.28 -5.87 6.34
N LYS A 293 21.58 -5.93 5.21
CA LYS A 293 21.95 -6.70 4.01
C LYS A 293 22.36 -5.77 2.88
N THR A 294 23.17 -6.27 1.96
CA THR A 294 23.43 -5.66 0.65
C THR A 294 22.79 -6.49 -0.45
N VAL A 295 22.86 -6.03 -1.69
CA VAL A 295 22.36 -6.74 -2.86
C VAL A 295 23.32 -7.85 -3.31
N THR A 296 22.77 -8.96 -3.78
CA THR A 296 23.52 -10.07 -4.40
C THR A 296 24.03 -9.68 -5.79
N ASP A 297 24.92 -10.50 -6.37
CA ASP A 297 25.43 -10.25 -7.73
C ASP A 297 24.34 -10.30 -8.79
N GLN A 298 23.34 -11.15 -8.60
CA GLN A 298 22.22 -11.22 -9.53
C GLN A 298 21.29 -10.01 -9.40
N GLU A 299 20.95 -9.60 -8.18
CA GLU A 299 20.18 -8.39 -7.93
C GLU A 299 20.89 -7.17 -8.49
N TRP A 300 22.22 -7.08 -8.30
CA TRP A 300 23.01 -5.99 -8.85
C TRP A 300 22.94 -5.91 -10.37
N ARG A 301 23.10 -7.04 -11.08
CA ARG A 301 22.95 -7.06 -12.54
C ARG A 301 21.57 -6.59 -12.99
N THR A 302 20.52 -7.02 -12.31
CA THR A 302 19.15 -6.56 -12.59
C THR A 302 19.00 -5.06 -12.36
N LEU A 303 19.52 -4.56 -11.24
CA LEU A 303 19.48 -3.13 -10.90
C LEU A 303 20.23 -2.26 -11.90
N LEU A 304 21.34 -2.74 -12.47
CA LEU A 304 22.04 -2.02 -13.54
C LEU A 304 21.14 -1.85 -14.77
N GLY A 305 20.41 -2.90 -15.17
CA GLY A 305 19.43 -2.79 -16.27
C GLY A 305 18.29 -1.81 -15.96
N VAL A 306 17.76 -1.85 -14.73
CA VAL A 306 16.74 -0.90 -14.26
C VAL A 306 17.24 0.54 -14.29
N ALA A 307 18.50 0.77 -13.87
CA ALA A 307 19.15 2.07 -13.90
C ALA A 307 19.40 2.55 -15.34
N ASP A 308 19.80 1.65 -16.25
CA ASP A 308 19.98 1.99 -17.66
C ASP A 308 18.66 2.41 -18.32
N PHE A 309 17.55 1.80 -17.95
CA PHE A 309 16.22 2.23 -18.40
C PHE A 309 15.88 3.63 -17.90
N MET A 310 16.18 3.96 -16.63
CA MET A 310 16.01 5.32 -16.10
C MET A 310 16.85 6.35 -16.85
N ILE A 311 18.10 5.99 -17.20
CA ILE A 311 18.98 6.87 -17.98
C ILE A 311 18.38 7.13 -19.38
N ALA A 312 17.75 6.13 -19.99
CA ALA A 312 17.09 6.32 -21.28
C ALA A 312 15.86 7.25 -21.22
N GLN A 313 15.21 7.37 -20.06
CA GLN A 313 14.11 8.32 -19.84
C GLN A 313 14.60 9.78 -19.62
N ASP A 314 15.86 9.98 -19.34
CA ASP A 314 16.51 11.30 -19.29
C ASP A 314 16.87 11.78 -20.71
N THR A 315 15.84 12.19 -21.45
CA THR A 315 15.98 12.58 -22.87
C THR A 315 16.72 13.89 -23.06
N GLN A 316 16.76 14.74 -22.03
CA GLN A 316 17.46 16.03 -22.04
C GLN A 316 18.92 15.92 -21.55
N LYS A 317 19.31 14.75 -21.03
CA LYS A 317 20.66 14.47 -20.46
C LYS A 317 21.04 15.41 -19.31
N ASP A 318 20.05 15.78 -18.51
CA ASP A 318 20.21 16.66 -17.36
C ASP A 318 20.09 15.93 -16.01
N GLY A 319 20.00 14.60 -16.05
CA GLY A 319 19.93 13.72 -14.89
C GLY A 319 18.53 13.46 -14.37
N LEU A 320 17.51 14.11 -14.91
CA LEU A 320 16.11 13.97 -14.50
C LEU A 320 15.24 13.37 -15.62
N PRO A 321 14.19 12.60 -15.28
CA PRO A 321 13.26 12.11 -16.29
C PRO A 321 12.40 13.25 -16.85
N PHE A 322 12.12 13.17 -18.14
CA PHE A 322 11.31 14.17 -18.85
C PHE A 322 9.87 13.70 -19.01
N HIS A 323 8.92 14.51 -18.55
CA HIS A 323 7.47 14.28 -18.70
C HIS A 323 6.95 14.97 -19.96
N ASP A 324 6.04 14.31 -20.69
CA ASP A 324 5.49 14.79 -21.95
C ASP A 324 4.06 15.32 -21.85
N ALA A 325 3.59 15.63 -20.65
CA ALA A 325 2.25 16.13 -20.33
C ALA A 325 1.12 15.09 -20.34
N GLN A 326 1.41 13.80 -20.36
CA GLN A 326 0.38 12.75 -20.48
C GLN A 326 0.00 12.05 -19.17
N GLY A 327 0.38 12.57 -18.00
CA GLY A 327 0.12 11.90 -16.72
C GLY A 327 0.90 10.59 -16.62
N ASP A 328 2.22 10.69 -16.52
CA ASP A 328 3.19 9.61 -16.60
C ASP A 328 3.88 9.32 -15.25
N SER A 329 3.11 9.35 -14.19
CA SER A 329 3.47 9.00 -12.82
C SER A 329 2.22 8.63 -12.02
N THR A 330 2.36 8.32 -10.74
CA THR A 330 1.25 8.11 -9.78
C THR A 330 0.22 9.25 -9.81
N TRP A 331 0.63 10.45 -10.23
CA TRP A 331 -0.24 11.62 -10.42
C TRP A 331 -0.81 11.66 -11.83
N ASP A 332 -1.46 10.58 -12.25
CA ASP A 332 -1.94 10.33 -13.61
C ASP A 332 -3.07 11.27 -14.10
N ALA A 333 -3.71 12.01 -13.20
CA ALA A 333 -4.64 13.09 -13.52
C ALA A 333 -3.96 14.47 -13.59
N LEU A 334 -2.69 14.60 -13.22
CA LEU A 334 -1.90 15.82 -13.36
C LEU A 334 -1.12 15.81 -14.68
N HIS A 335 -1.02 16.96 -15.32
CA HIS A 335 -0.33 17.12 -16.61
C HIS A 335 0.87 18.03 -16.42
N PHE A 336 2.02 17.44 -16.17
CA PHE A 336 3.29 18.16 -16.08
C PHE A 336 4.04 18.06 -17.41
N THR A 337 4.77 19.10 -17.77
CA THR A 337 5.65 19.12 -18.94
C THR A 337 7.09 19.40 -18.50
N GLY A 338 8.00 18.58 -18.98
CA GLY A 338 9.40 18.60 -18.52
C GLY A 338 9.57 17.88 -17.19
N PRO A 339 10.71 18.01 -16.51
CA PRO A 339 10.93 17.43 -15.21
C PRO A 339 9.90 17.86 -14.16
N SER A 340 9.54 16.96 -13.23
CA SER A 340 8.73 17.25 -12.05
C SER A 340 9.50 16.96 -10.77
N PRO A 341 9.27 17.68 -9.67
CA PRO A 341 10.00 17.45 -8.43
C PRO A 341 9.66 16.11 -7.79
N TYR A 342 8.46 15.57 -8.00
CA TYR A 342 8.06 14.25 -7.50
C TYR A 342 8.97 13.15 -8.07
N SER A 343 8.95 12.97 -9.39
CA SER A 343 9.80 11.96 -10.05
C SER A 343 11.29 12.30 -9.93
N GLY A 344 11.63 13.60 -9.90
CA GLY A 344 13.00 14.07 -9.68
C GLY A 344 13.55 13.68 -8.31
N ALA A 345 12.79 13.87 -7.22
CA ALA A 345 13.22 13.50 -5.88
C ALA A 345 13.40 11.98 -5.72
N LEU A 346 12.52 11.18 -6.32
CA LEU A 346 12.67 9.72 -6.38
C LEU A 346 13.96 9.34 -7.14
N THR A 347 14.22 10.00 -8.26
CA THR A 347 15.43 9.78 -9.08
C THR A 347 16.72 10.12 -8.32
N LEU A 348 16.76 11.24 -7.58
CA LEU A 348 17.89 11.58 -6.70
C LEU A 348 18.16 10.47 -5.68
N GLY A 349 17.12 10.01 -4.99
CA GLY A 349 17.22 8.93 -4.01
C GLY A 349 17.72 7.62 -4.64
N ALA A 350 17.21 7.27 -5.82
CA ALA A 350 17.64 6.07 -6.55
C ALA A 350 19.13 6.13 -6.94
N TRP A 351 19.61 7.26 -7.46
CA TRP A 351 21.05 7.43 -7.77
C TRP A 351 21.92 7.35 -6.53
N ALA A 352 21.47 7.93 -5.40
CA ALA A 352 22.17 7.82 -4.12
C ALA A 352 22.25 6.36 -3.64
N ALA A 353 21.17 5.61 -3.74
CA ALA A 353 21.12 4.19 -3.40
C ALA A 353 22.05 3.35 -4.27
N MET A 354 22.01 3.55 -5.59
CA MET A 354 22.88 2.86 -6.55
C MET A 354 24.37 3.17 -6.31
N ALA A 355 24.70 4.43 -6.05
CA ALA A 355 26.08 4.83 -5.73
C ALA A 355 26.57 4.19 -4.43
N GLU A 356 25.72 4.11 -3.41
CA GLU A 356 26.07 3.49 -2.13
C GLU A 356 26.27 1.98 -2.27
N TRP A 357 25.37 1.27 -2.97
CA TRP A 357 25.56 -0.15 -3.25
C TRP A 357 26.83 -0.43 -4.05
N ALA A 358 27.14 0.40 -5.05
CA ALA A 358 28.39 0.27 -5.83
C ALA A 358 29.62 0.39 -4.91
N ARG A 359 29.63 1.37 -3.99
CA ARG A 359 30.71 1.52 -2.99
C ARG A 359 30.81 0.29 -2.07
N GLN A 360 29.70 -0.20 -1.54
CA GLN A 360 29.66 -1.40 -0.68
C GLN A 360 30.19 -2.64 -1.38
N ARG A 361 30.07 -2.71 -2.70
CA ARG A 361 30.56 -3.80 -3.54
C ARG A 361 32.00 -3.63 -4.02
N GLY A 362 32.60 -2.48 -3.80
CA GLY A 362 33.92 -2.14 -4.35
C GLY A 362 33.90 -1.91 -5.86
N ASP A 363 32.74 -1.61 -6.45
CA ASP A 363 32.59 -1.28 -7.87
C ASP A 363 32.79 0.23 -8.10
N ASP A 364 34.05 0.64 -8.11
CA ASP A 364 34.44 2.06 -8.24
C ASP A 364 33.92 2.70 -9.52
N ALA A 365 33.78 1.93 -10.60
CA ALA A 365 33.31 2.43 -11.88
C ALA A 365 31.84 2.84 -11.78
N GLN A 366 30.99 1.95 -11.21
CA GLN A 366 29.59 2.25 -11.02
C GLN A 366 29.38 3.28 -9.88
N ALA A 367 30.21 3.28 -8.86
CA ALA A 367 30.15 4.29 -7.80
C ALA A 367 30.36 5.71 -8.35
N ARG A 368 31.35 5.89 -9.25
CA ARG A 368 31.54 7.15 -9.97
C ARG A 368 30.37 7.45 -10.90
N ARG A 369 29.97 6.49 -11.73
CA ARG A 369 28.86 6.65 -12.68
C ARG A 369 27.59 7.18 -12.00
N PHE A 370 27.16 6.54 -10.92
CA PHE A 370 25.94 6.93 -10.21
C PHE A 370 26.15 8.17 -9.33
N GLY A 371 27.36 8.40 -8.82
CA GLY A 371 27.72 9.65 -8.15
C GLY A 371 27.63 10.86 -9.08
N ASP A 372 28.16 10.75 -10.29
CA ASP A 372 28.09 11.81 -11.32
C ASP A 372 26.62 12.07 -11.75
N ARG A 373 25.82 11.00 -11.89
CA ARG A 373 24.38 11.13 -12.16
C ARG A 373 23.63 11.83 -11.04
N LEU A 374 23.92 11.49 -9.79
CA LEU A 374 23.35 12.17 -8.63
C LEU A 374 23.69 13.66 -8.63
N ALA A 375 24.97 14.01 -8.80
CA ALA A 375 25.40 15.40 -8.80
C ALA A 375 24.75 16.21 -9.93
N LEU A 376 24.66 15.64 -11.13
CA LEU A 376 23.99 16.27 -12.27
C LEU A 376 22.49 16.48 -11.97
N ALA A 377 21.81 15.44 -11.48
CA ALA A 377 20.39 15.50 -11.16
C ALA A 377 20.09 16.49 -10.03
N GLN A 378 20.96 16.59 -9.00
CA GLN A 378 20.84 17.60 -7.93
C GLN A 378 20.94 19.03 -8.47
N ALA A 379 21.91 19.29 -9.32
CA ALA A 379 22.08 20.62 -9.93
C ALA A 379 20.87 20.98 -10.81
N SER A 380 20.36 20.04 -11.57
CA SER A 380 19.17 20.24 -12.42
C SER A 380 17.89 20.40 -11.59
N PHE A 381 17.75 19.64 -10.50
CA PHE A 381 16.62 19.76 -9.59
C PHE A 381 16.51 21.16 -9.00
N GLU A 382 17.61 21.69 -8.46
CA GLU A 382 17.67 23.05 -7.94
C GLU A 382 17.39 24.09 -9.03
N LYS A 383 18.00 23.93 -10.20
CA LYS A 383 17.80 24.84 -11.34
C LYS A 383 16.35 24.91 -11.83
N TYR A 384 15.68 23.75 -11.91
CA TYR A 384 14.34 23.69 -12.48
C TYR A 384 13.25 24.03 -11.46
N PHE A 385 13.42 23.64 -10.21
CA PHE A 385 12.32 23.68 -9.26
C PHE A 385 12.44 24.76 -8.18
N TRP A 386 13.65 25.09 -7.75
CA TRP A 386 13.81 26.11 -6.72
C TRP A 386 13.56 27.53 -7.29
N ASN A 387 12.47 28.16 -6.85
CA ASN A 387 12.11 29.51 -7.31
C ASN A 387 12.49 30.63 -6.29
N GLY A 388 13.37 30.32 -5.33
CA GLY A 388 13.77 31.23 -4.26
C GLY A 388 12.86 31.22 -3.03
N ARG A 389 11.74 30.46 -3.06
CA ARG A 389 10.77 30.39 -1.97
C ARG A 389 10.30 28.96 -1.67
N TYR A 390 10.11 28.14 -2.69
CA TYR A 390 9.68 26.74 -2.60
C TYR A 390 10.02 26.01 -3.91
N TYR A 391 9.88 24.67 -3.90
CA TYR A 391 9.98 23.86 -5.12
C TYR A 391 8.64 23.89 -5.87
N ARG A 392 8.63 24.43 -7.07
CA ARG A 392 7.46 24.48 -7.95
C ARG A 392 7.11 23.10 -8.50
N ALA A 393 5.84 22.86 -8.89
CA ALA A 393 5.29 21.55 -9.25
C ALA A 393 5.85 20.94 -10.53
N ALA A 394 6.34 21.74 -11.48
CA ALA A 394 6.93 21.27 -12.72
C ALA A 394 7.92 22.28 -13.31
N ALA A 395 8.75 21.83 -14.25
CA ALA A 395 9.65 22.73 -14.96
C ALA A 395 8.91 23.67 -15.93
N ASN A 396 7.83 23.18 -16.55
CA ASN A 396 7.07 23.90 -17.58
C ASN A 396 5.57 23.66 -17.46
N GLY A 397 4.77 24.44 -18.16
CA GLY A 397 3.32 24.33 -18.24
C GLY A 397 2.56 25.26 -17.29
N ASP A 398 1.25 25.32 -17.43
CA ASP A 398 0.36 26.26 -16.72
C ASP A 398 0.35 26.05 -15.19
N GLN A 399 0.66 24.84 -14.74
CA GLN A 399 0.74 24.48 -13.32
C GLN A 399 2.18 24.47 -12.79
N ALA A 400 3.15 24.95 -13.56
CA ALA A 400 4.57 24.89 -13.18
C ALA A 400 4.82 25.55 -11.82
N GLU A 401 4.30 26.76 -11.59
CA GLU A 401 4.49 27.49 -10.33
C GLU A 401 3.60 27.02 -9.16
N TRP A 402 2.79 25.99 -9.36
CA TRP A 402 1.93 25.48 -8.30
C TRP A 402 2.75 24.75 -7.22
N VAL A 403 2.12 24.53 -6.07
CA VAL A 403 2.74 23.85 -4.92
C VAL A 403 2.18 22.43 -4.85
N LEU A 404 3.03 21.45 -5.10
CA LEU A 404 2.70 20.02 -4.98
C LEU A 404 3.08 19.55 -3.56
N SER A 405 2.09 19.15 -2.76
CA SER A 405 2.34 18.77 -1.36
C SER A 405 3.23 17.54 -1.21
N ASP A 406 3.20 16.64 -2.18
CA ASP A 406 3.98 15.39 -2.19
C ASP A 406 5.24 15.45 -3.07
N ALA A 407 5.66 16.65 -3.46
CA ALA A 407 6.82 16.88 -4.34
C ALA A 407 8.11 16.18 -3.87
N LEU A 408 8.28 16.05 -2.55
CA LEU A 408 9.50 15.56 -1.93
C LEU A 408 9.36 14.15 -1.32
N PHE A 409 8.41 13.33 -1.81
CA PHE A 409 8.24 11.97 -1.33
C PHE A 409 9.53 11.12 -1.47
N GLY A 410 10.26 11.27 -2.57
CA GLY A 410 11.55 10.62 -2.77
C GLY A 410 12.61 11.01 -1.71
N VAL A 411 12.57 12.24 -1.20
CA VAL A 411 13.43 12.68 -0.08
C VAL A 411 13.02 11.94 1.20
N LEU A 412 11.71 11.79 1.49
CA LEU A 412 11.25 11.03 2.65
C LEU A 412 11.71 9.56 2.59
N MET A 413 11.58 8.90 1.44
CA MET A 413 12.04 7.53 1.25
C MET A 413 13.54 7.41 1.51
N ALA A 414 14.33 8.30 0.93
CA ALA A 414 15.78 8.33 1.07
C ALA A 414 16.21 8.56 2.53
N GLU A 415 15.66 9.57 3.19
CA GLU A 415 15.90 9.87 4.61
C GLU A 415 15.53 8.67 5.50
N THR A 416 14.41 8.02 5.22
CA THR A 416 13.95 6.80 5.93
C THR A 416 14.94 5.65 5.75
N ALA A 417 15.55 5.54 4.58
CA ALA A 417 16.58 4.57 4.27
C ALA A 417 18.00 5.00 4.70
N GLY A 418 18.15 6.19 5.30
CA GLY A 418 19.42 6.73 5.78
C GLY A 418 20.32 7.34 4.69
N LEU A 419 19.76 7.65 3.53
CA LEU A 419 20.38 8.42 2.45
C LEU A 419 20.04 9.89 2.65
N ARG A 420 20.93 10.63 3.28
CA ARG A 420 20.70 12.02 3.72
C ARG A 420 21.34 13.03 2.76
N GLY A 421 20.84 14.28 2.82
CA GLY A 421 21.46 15.41 2.13
C GLY A 421 21.25 15.40 0.62
N LEU A 422 20.14 14.85 0.11
CA LEU A 422 19.82 14.86 -1.31
C LEU A 422 19.58 16.29 -1.84
N LEU A 423 19.01 17.16 -1.00
CA LEU A 423 18.69 18.55 -1.31
C LEU A 423 19.10 19.45 -0.14
N PRO A 424 19.31 20.77 -0.35
CA PRO A 424 19.56 21.72 0.72
C PRO A 424 18.44 21.71 1.76
N ALA A 425 18.79 21.53 3.03
CA ALA A 425 17.81 21.34 4.11
C ALA A 425 16.92 22.58 4.32
N ASP A 426 17.45 23.77 4.11
CA ASP A 426 16.74 25.05 4.17
C ASP A 426 15.70 25.17 3.04
N HIS A 427 16.01 24.73 1.83
CA HIS A 427 15.08 24.70 0.70
C HIS A 427 13.95 23.68 0.94
N VAL A 428 14.28 22.47 1.42
CA VAL A 428 13.29 21.46 1.82
C VAL A 428 12.35 22.03 2.88
N THR A 429 12.93 22.64 3.93
CA THR A 429 12.14 23.25 5.02
C THR A 429 11.25 24.40 4.52
N ALA A 430 11.77 25.25 3.63
CA ALA A 430 11.00 26.34 3.03
C ALA A 430 9.83 25.82 2.19
N HIS A 431 10.04 24.77 1.39
CA HIS A 431 8.98 24.12 0.63
C HIS A 431 7.90 23.53 1.57
N LEU A 432 8.31 22.80 2.61
CA LEU A 432 7.37 22.20 3.56
C LEU A 432 6.55 23.24 4.32
N ARG A 433 7.14 24.39 4.70
CA ARG A 433 6.39 25.53 5.25
C ARG A 433 5.39 26.08 4.24
N ARG A 434 5.78 26.19 2.97
CA ARG A 434 4.87 26.63 1.91
C ARG A 434 3.69 25.67 1.74
N VAL A 435 3.93 24.35 1.79
CA VAL A 435 2.87 23.32 1.81
C VAL A 435 1.96 23.49 3.02
N ALA A 436 2.53 23.69 4.21
CA ALA A 436 1.74 23.91 5.42
C ALA A 436 0.82 25.13 5.31
N ASP A 437 1.34 26.24 4.80
CA ASP A 437 0.57 27.48 4.68
C ASP A 437 -0.46 27.38 3.54
N ARG A 438 -0.03 27.02 2.34
CA ARG A 438 -0.82 27.12 1.13
C ARG A 438 -1.73 25.91 0.91
N ASN A 439 -1.17 24.71 0.95
CA ASN A 439 -1.94 23.51 0.63
C ASN A 439 -2.81 23.06 1.80
N TRP A 440 -2.41 23.36 3.04
CA TRP A 440 -3.14 22.90 4.22
C TRP A 440 -3.95 24.01 4.92
N ARG A 441 -3.30 25.05 5.47
CA ARG A 441 -4.02 26.05 6.28
C ARG A 441 -5.03 26.87 5.48
N GLU A 442 -4.72 27.18 4.23
CA GLU A 442 -5.64 27.89 3.35
C GLU A 442 -6.69 26.94 2.71
N PHE A 443 -6.42 25.64 2.60
CA PHE A 443 -7.38 24.67 2.11
C PHE A 443 -8.33 24.22 3.22
N GLY A 444 -9.63 24.51 3.05
CA GLY A 444 -10.65 24.13 4.03
C GLY A 444 -10.35 24.63 5.46
N LYS A 445 -9.64 25.76 5.60
CA LYS A 445 -9.19 26.31 6.89
C LYS A 445 -8.34 25.35 7.71
N GLY A 446 -7.59 24.47 7.07
CA GLY A 446 -6.72 23.49 7.73
C GLY A 446 -7.45 22.29 8.36
N GLU A 447 -8.74 22.14 8.11
CA GLU A 447 -9.56 21.15 8.80
C GLU A 447 -9.47 19.74 8.22
N PHE A 448 -9.12 19.59 6.92
CA PHE A 448 -9.21 18.31 6.21
C PHE A 448 -7.85 17.65 5.94
N GLY A 449 -6.78 18.39 5.97
CA GLY A 449 -5.44 18.03 5.49
C GLY A 449 -5.04 18.84 4.27
N PRO A 450 -3.84 18.64 3.70
CA PRO A 450 -3.34 19.42 2.57
C PRO A 450 -3.99 18.99 1.26
N ALA A 451 -4.42 19.94 0.43
CA ALA A 451 -4.70 19.69 -0.98
C ALA A 451 -3.42 19.20 -1.67
N LEU A 452 -3.54 18.23 -2.58
CA LEU A 452 -2.36 17.68 -3.27
C LEU A 452 -1.65 18.76 -4.08
N LEU A 453 -2.39 19.53 -4.87
CA LEU A 453 -1.82 20.56 -5.73
C LEU A 453 -2.59 21.88 -5.57
N ALA A 454 -1.88 22.96 -5.28
CA ALA A 454 -2.46 24.27 -5.07
C ALA A 454 -1.78 25.34 -5.93
N PRO A 455 -2.51 26.27 -6.55
CA PRO A 455 -1.91 27.43 -7.22
C PRO A 455 -1.15 28.27 -6.20
N PRO A 456 -0.13 29.06 -6.60
CA PRO A 456 0.65 29.87 -5.66
C PRO A 456 -0.21 30.87 -4.90
N GLU A 457 -1.27 31.35 -5.53
CA GLU A 457 -2.22 32.32 -4.97
C GLU A 457 -3.65 32.04 -5.48
N GLY A 458 -4.65 32.66 -4.86
CA GLY A 458 -6.06 32.52 -5.27
C GLY A 458 -6.71 31.22 -4.78
N PRO A 459 -7.95 30.93 -5.21
CA PRO A 459 -8.69 29.77 -4.74
C PRO A 459 -8.08 28.45 -5.25
N ILE A 460 -8.08 27.41 -4.40
CA ILE A 460 -7.66 26.05 -4.78
C ILE A 460 -8.85 25.39 -5.47
N PRO A 461 -8.71 24.92 -6.74
CA PRO A 461 -9.78 24.21 -7.44
C PRO A 461 -10.15 22.92 -6.70
N THR A 462 -11.44 22.66 -6.49
CA THR A 462 -11.93 21.45 -5.81
C THR A 462 -12.73 20.53 -6.73
N ASP A 463 -12.85 20.90 -7.98
CA ASP A 463 -13.58 20.19 -9.05
C ASP A 463 -12.68 19.35 -9.97
N ARG A 464 -11.38 19.31 -9.68
CA ARG A 464 -10.39 18.57 -10.46
C ARG A 464 -9.81 17.43 -9.65
N LEU A 465 -9.83 16.23 -10.27
CA LEU A 465 -9.21 15.03 -9.70
C LEU A 465 -7.73 15.27 -9.38
N GLN A 466 -7.27 14.81 -8.23
CA GLN A 466 -5.90 14.94 -7.72
C GLN A 466 -5.41 16.42 -7.56
N VAL A 467 -6.24 17.42 -7.67
CA VAL A 467 -5.85 18.82 -7.42
C VAL A 467 -6.31 19.25 -6.03
N GLY A 468 -7.59 19.54 -5.86
CA GLY A 468 -8.19 19.96 -4.59
C GLY A 468 -8.61 18.80 -3.69
N GLU A 469 -7.90 17.69 -3.74
CA GLU A 469 -8.12 16.52 -2.90
C GLU A 469 -7.00 16.39 -1.85
N VAL A 470 -7.35 15.97 -0.66
CA VAL A 470 -6.41 15.47 0.34
C VAL A 470 -6.13 14.00 0.01
N ILE A 471 -4.99 13.70 -0.59
CA ILE A 471 -4.55 12.32 -0.78
C ILE A 471 -4.01 11.82 0.55
N VAL A 472 -4.72 10.90 1.19
CA VAL A 472 -4.50 10.54 2.61
C VAL A 472 -3.08 10.04 2.85
N GLY A 473 -2.56 9.16 1.99
CA GLY A 473 -1.19 8.67 2.12
C GLY A 473 -0.16 9.77 1.93
N SER A 474 -0.32 10.62 0.91
CA SER A 474 0.57 11.76 0.64
C SER A 474 0.55 12.79 1.76
N ALA A 475 -0.62 13.07 2.33
CA ALA A 475 -0.73 13.97 3.48
C ALA A 475 0.06 13.42 4.69
N ARG A 476 0.02 12.11 4.91
CA ARG A 476 0.75 11.43 6.00
C ARG A 476 2.26 11.37 5.73
N SER A 477 2.68 11.09 4.50
CA SER A 477 4.10 11.13 4.12
C SER A 477 4.67 12.54 4.24
N THR A 478 3.93 13.56 3.79
CA THR A 478 4.33 14.97 3.94
C THR A 478 4.46 15.36 5.42
N ALA A 479 3.50 14.96 6.26
CA ALA A 479 3.57 15.19 7.71
C ALA A 479 4.80 14.50 8.35
N ALA A 480 5.13 13.29 7.93
CA ALA A 480 6.32 12.59 8.38
C ALA A 480 7.62 13.28 7.93
N LEU A 481 7.66 13.80 6.70
CA LEU A 481 8.81 14.57 6.21
C LEU A 481 8.98 15.88 6.98
N MET A 482 7.88 16.59 7.28
CA MET A 482 7.91 17.78 8.14
C MET A 482 8.53 17.50 9.52
N GLN A 483 8.17 16.38 10.14
CA GLN A 483 8.74 15.98 11.44
C GLN A 483 10.25 15.75 11.33
N ARG A 484 10.76 15.14 10.26
CA ARG A 484 12.19 14.90 10.03
C ARG A 484 12.98 16.19 9.79
N PHE A 485 12.37 17.18 9.19
CA PHE A 485 12.98 18.49 8.93
C PHE A 485 12.66 19.56 10.01
N GLY A 486 12.32 19.13 11.22
CA GLY A 486 12.17 19.99 12.39
C GLY A 486 10.82 20.71 12.52
N LEU A 487 9.89 20.52 11.58
CA LEU A 487 8.54 21.07 11.61
C LEU A 487 7.57 20.12 12.33
N ARG A 488 7.92 19.71 13.56
CA ARG A 488 7.20 18.64 14.29
C ARG A 488 5.75 19.02 14.63
N GLU A 489 5.52 20.27 15.02
CA GLU A 489 4.19 20.77 15.37
C GLU A 489 3.28 20.78 14.13
N ASP A 490 3.76 21.35 13.02
CA ASP A 490 3.02 21.40 11.78
C ASP A 490 2.71 20.01 11.24
N GLY A 491 3.70 19.11 11.21
CA GLY A 491 3.51 17.73 10.77
C GLY A 491 2.53 16.96 11.66
N GLY A 492 2.62 17.13 12.98
CA GLY A 492 1.67 16.55 13.93
C GLY A 492 0.25 17.04 13.71
N ALA A 493 0.06 18.37 13.65
CA ALA A 493 -1.25 18.99 13.48
C ALA A 493 -1.90 18.65 12.12
N MET A 494 -1.10 18.56 11.05
CA MET A 494 -1.56 18.11 9.73
C MET A 494 -2.05 16.66 9.77
N ALA A 495 -1.31 15.75 10.39
CA ALA A 495 -1.72 14.36 10.55
C ALA A 495 -3.02 14.25 11.37
N ASP A 496 -3.15 15.06 12.44
CA ASP A 496 -4.35 15.09 13.27
C ASP A 496 -5.57 15.63 12.53
N ALA A 497 -5.41 16.61 11.64
CA ALA A 497 -6.49 17.11 10.79
C ALA A 497 -7.04 16.01 9.87
N VAL A 498 -6.15 15.24 9.24
CA VAL A 498 -6.53 14.08 8.43
C VAL A 498 -7.26 13.03 9.28
N ASN A 499 -6.72 12.68 10.45
CA ASN A 499 -7.30 11.66 11.31
C ASN A 499 -8.67 12.08 11.88
N ARG A 500 -8.84 13.35 12.29
CA ARG A 500 -10.15 13.89 12.71
C ARG A 500 -11.17 13.79 11.58
N THR A 501 -10.78 14.11 10.37
CA THR A 501 -11.69 13.98 9.21
C THR A 501 -12.07 12.54 8.97
N LEU A 502 -11.12 11.62 8.95
CA LEU A 502 -11.38 10.20 8.71
C LEU A 502 -12.28 9.58 9.79
N TYR A 503 -11.92 9.77 11.05
CA TYR A 503 -12.50 8.97 12.14
C TYR A 503 -13.65 9.67 12.86
N GLN A 504 -13.56 11.00 13.08
CA GLN A 504 -14.56 11.72 13.85
C GLN A 504 -15.67 12.32 12.98
N ARG A 505 -15.33 12.81 11.78
CA ARG A 505 -16.32 13.43 10.88
C ARG A 505 -16.96 12.43 9.93
N SER A 506 -16.17 11.52 9.37
CA SER A 506 -16.62 10.59 8.31
C SER A 506 -16.84 9.15 8.80
N GLY A 507 -16.42 8.79 10.02
CA GLY A 507 -16.63 7.45 10.58
C GLY A 507 -15.96 6.32 9.79
N LEU A 508 -14.80 6.57 9.19
CA LEU A 508 -14.12 5.66 8.28
C LEU A 508 -13.06 4.79 8.96
N GLN A 509 -13.33 4.35 10.20
CA GLN A 509 -12.51 3.34 10.86
C GLN A 509 -12.53 2.06 10.03
N PHE A 510 -11.35 1.43 9.86
CA PHE A 510 -11.17 0.21 9.04
C PHE A 510 -11.63 0.35 7.58
N ARG A 511 -11.66 1.58 7.06
CA ARG A 511 -12.06 1.91 5.69
C ARG A 511 -11.42 3.20 5.21
N THR A 512 -10.10 3.31 5.35
CA THR A 512 -9.37 4.54 5.03
C THR A 512 -9.27 4.73 3.51
N PRO A 513 -9.82 5.81 2.95
CA PRO A 513 -9.86 6.04 1.51
C PRO A 513 -8.54 6.56 0.95
N ALA A 514 -8.37 6.49 -0.37
CA ALA A 514 -7.25 7.13 -1.06
C ALA A 514 -7.30 8.65 -0.94
N ALA A 515 -8.49 9.25 -1.06
CA ALA A 515 -8.65 10.69 -1.10
C ALA A 515 -9.90 11.18 -0.34
N LEU A 516 -9.77 12.38 0.22
CA LEU A 516 -10.84 13.16 0.84
C LEU A 516 -11.03 14.46 0.03
N GLY A 517 -12.27 14.81 -0.25
CA GLY A 517 -12.63 16.09 -0.86
C GLY A 517 -12.95 17.15 0.20
N ALA A 518 -12.87 18.42 -0.18
CA ALA A 518 -13.40 19.52 0.61
C ALA A 518 -14.92 19.30 0.78
N GLY A 519 -15.39 19.27 2.04
CA GLY A 519 -16.80 19.01 2.35
C GLY A 519 -17.13 17.59 2.78
N GLY A 520 -16.13 16.71 2.97
CA GLY A 520 -16.33 15.39 3.57
C GLY A 520 -16.66 14.28 2.58
N THR A 521 -16.58 14.55 1.29
CA THR A 521 -16.62 13.50 0.26
C THR A 521 -15.34 12.67 0.29
N PHE A 522 -15.40 11.42 -0.15
CA PHE A 522 -14.24 10.56 -0.26
C PHE A 522 -14.35 9.64 -1.49
N ARG A 523 -13.20 9.15 -1.98
CA ARG A 523 -13.13 8.17 -3.06
C ARG A 523 -12.12 7.08 -2.75
N ALA A 524 -12.27 5.95 -3.43
CA ALA A 524 -11.44 4.77 -3.27
C ALA A 524 -11.26 4.39 -1.79
N PRO A 525 -12.38 4.07 -1.07
CA PRO A 525 -12.29 3.56 0.29
C PRO A 525 -11.52 2.24 0.30
N SER A 526 -10.86 1.93 1.40
CA SER A 526 -10.03 0.72 1.53
C SER A 526 -8.86 0.68 0.52
N ASN A 527 -7.98 1.66 0.61
CA ASN A 527 -6.82 1.83 -0.27
C ASN A 527 -5.50 1.55 0.45
N LEU A 528 -4.48 1.13 -0.31
CA LEU A 528 -3.15 0.77 0.20
C LEU A 528 -2.33 1.99 0.68
N ARG A 529 -2.42 3.12 0.01
CA ARG A 529 -1.60 4.32 0.24
C ARG A 529 -1.66 4.89 1.67
N PRO A 530 -2.80 4.85 2.40
CA PRO A 530 -2.88 5.32 3.78
C PRO A 530 -1.92 4.67 4.78
N LEU A 531 -1.38 3.48 4.50
CA LEU A 531 -0.33 2.86 5.33
C LEU A 531 0.94 3.72 5.48
N ALA A 532 1.07 4.81 4.71
CA ALA A 532 2.10 5.83 4.87
C ALA A 532 2.15 6.47 6.28
N SER A 533 1.12 6.30 7.11
CA SER A 533 1.14 6.66 8.53
C SER A 533 2.34 6.06 9.29
N TRP A 534 2.85 4.92 8.83
CA TRP A 534 4.00 4.24 9.43
C TRP A 534 5.35 4.92 9.19
N TYR A 535 5.46 5.88 8.24
CA TYR A 535 6.66 6.70 8.11
C TYR A 535 6.94 7.54 9.37
N SER A 536 5.89 8.01 10.06
CA SER A 536 6.03 8.75 11.32
C SER A 536 6.44 7.86 12.50
N LEU A 537 6.24 6.55 12.40
CA LEU A 537 6.63 5.56 13.40
C LEU A 537 7.97 4.88 13.09
N TRP A 538 8.52 5.10 11.89
CA TRP A 538 9.80 4.51 11.50
C TRP A 538 10.92 5.13 12.32
N PRO A 539 11.72 4.31 13.05
CA PRO A 539 12.73 4.84 13.95
C PRO A 539 13.78 5.65 13.18
N GLU A 540 14.09 6.84 13.68
CA GLU A 540 15.27 7.59 13.28
C GLU A 540 16.49 6.78 13.79
N ARG A 541 17.05 5.91 12.95
CA ARG A 541 18.34 5.29 13.27
C ARG A 541 19.42 6.38 13.14
N GLN A 542 20.05 6.65 14.27
CA GLN A 542 21.21 7.52 14.38
C GLN A 542 22.38 7.02 13.55
#